data_b226a0e441dfddadc3149549d84d4ca5
#
_entry.id   b226a0e441dfddadc3149549d84d4ca5
#
_cell.length_a   1.000
_cell.length_b   1.000
_cell.length_c   1.000
_cell.angle_alpha   90.00
_cell.angle_beta   90.00
_cell.angle_gamma   90.00
#
_symmetry.space_group_name_H-M   'P 1'
#
loop_
_entity.id
_entity.type
_entity.pdbx_description
1 polymer ?
#
loop_
_entity_poly.entity_id
_entity_poly.type
_entity_poly.pdbx_seq_one_letter_code
_entity_poly.pdbx_strand_id
1 'polypeptide(L)'
;MRLDALEAMRLTRSNKQDKRFPNEEDVRYQDGLLFPSIRPRFTLQAPAKVFTIGSCFARNIELTLQDYDIELPTMGFSVPETEWDFRPNGLLNEYNPGTTSQRVLSALGAREETNETLFETGEGFLDLLLPGGYPVTRERAEERRREIDAVYGELASSDLVIITLGLVEAWYDEQDGTYLNRMPKPPAFRKDPDRYSFRRLDVADALPMLDRAMEALIEAGVEHVLLTVSPVPLGTTFTGGDVIVANSYSKSVLRVCAQTLAEKHPQVDYFPSFEIVGSGGTEAFNEDNIHVRHKIVERVTGHMLKAYFPDIRPKTEGEFRTVQDDVGAEESAARA
;
A
#
# COMPACT_ATOMS: atom_id res chain seq x y z
N MET A 1 -21.41 11.22 8.82
CA MET A 1 -22.56 10.62 9.59
C MET A 1 -23.20 11.68 10.49
N ARG A 2 -24.55 11.75 10.56
CA ARG A 2 -25.32 12.57 11.52
C ARG A 2 -26.39 11.69 12.15
N LEU A 3 -26.46 11.65 13.46
CA LEU A 3 -27.41 10.88 14.25
C LEU A 3 -28.20 11.81 15.17
N ASP A 4 -29.42 11.49 15.51
CA ASP A 4 -30.09 12.14 16.63
C ASP A 4 -29.54 11.66 17.97
N ALA A 5 -29.86 12.38 19.06
CA ALA A 5 -29.29 12.09 20.38
C ALA A 5 -29.72 10.72 20.95
N LEU A 6 -30.94 10.28 20.66
CA LEU A 6 -31.45 9.00 21.16
C LEU A 6 -30.81 7.84 20.40
N GLU A 7 -30.63 7.98 19.11
CA GLU A 7 -29.94 7.00 18.25
C GLU A 7 -28.47 6.87 18.66
N ALA A 8 -27.74 7.98 18.85
CA ALA A 8 -26.38 7.97 19.35
C ALA A 8 -26.25 7.27 20.70
N MET A 9 -27.20 7.54 21.64
CA MET A 9 -27.26 6.85 22.93
C MET A 9 -27.54 5.34 22.79
N ARG A 10 -28.42 4.93 21.89
CA ARG A 10 -28.73 3.51 21.63
C ARG A 10 -27.48 2.78 21.12
N LEU A 11 -26.79 3.33 20.12
CA LEU A 11 -25.57 2.78 19.57
C LEU A 11 -24.47 2.64 20.65
N THR A 12 -24.26 3.68 21.48
CA THR A 12 -23.32 3.63 22.58
C THR A 12 -23.67 2.58 23.62
N ARG A 13 -24.96 2.38 23.91
CA ARG A 13 -25.43 1.36 24.87
C ARG A 13 -25.29 -0.05 24.30
N SER A 14 -25.59 -0.25 23.03
CA SER A 14 -25.44 -1.56 22.36
C SER A 14 -23.98 -1.96 22.21
N ASN A 15 -23.08 -1.00 21.94
CA ASN A 15 -21.64 -1.23 21.85
C ASN A 15 -21.01 -1.30 23.25
N LYS A 16 -21.17 -2.44 23.92
CA LYS A 16 -20.68 -2.62 25.30
C LYS A 16 -19.15 -2.75 25.38
N GLN A 17 -18.56 -3.41 24.40
CA GLN A 17 -17.15 -3.81 24.38
C GLN A 17 -16.24 -2.75 23.81
N ASP A 18 -16.59 -2.16 22.65
CA ASP A 18 -15.64 -1.37 21.84
C ASP A 18 -15.76 0.14 22.07
N LYS A 19 -16.75 0.63 22.83
CA LYS A 19 -17.03 2.06 23.01
C LYS A 19 -16.02 2.82 23.88
N ARG A 20 -15.12 2.11 24.55
CA ARG A 20 -14.09 2.69 25.41
C ARG A 20 -12.72 2.34 24.88
N PHE A 21 -11.78 3.26 25.03
CA PHE A 21 -10.39 2.98 24.75
C PHE A 21 -9.90 1.86 25.67
N PRO A 22 -9.23 0.81 25.15
CA PRO A 22 -8.81 -0.35 25.93
C PRO A 22 -7.73 -0.01 26.95
N ASN A 23 -7.79 -0.63 28.12
CA ASN A 23 -6.71 -0.69 29.12
C ASN A 23 -5.98 -2.05 29.02
N GLU A 24 -5.02 -2.29 29.90
CA GLU A 24 -4.21 -3.52 29.91
C GLU A 24 -5.03 -4.80 30.21
N GLU A 25 -6.21 -4.68 30.84
CA GLU A 25 -7.11 -5.81 31.12
C GLU A 25 -8.06 -6.13 29.94
N ASP A 26 -8.12 -5.24 28.94
CA ASP A 26 -8.99 -5.42 27.78
C ASP A 26 -8.42 -6.49 26.84
N VAL A 27 -9.27 -7.40 26.34
CA VAL A 27 -8.88 -8.46 25.40
C VAL A 27 -8.28 -7.94 24.10
N ARG A 28 -8.52 -6.66 23.76
CA ARG A 28 -7.93 -5.98 22.61
C ARG A 28 -6.50 -5.55 22.85
N TYR A 29 -6.02 -5.49 24.10
CA TYR A 29 -4.62 -5.26 24.43
C TYR A 29 -3.88 -6.60 24.45
N GLN A 30 -2.89 -6.77 23.60
CA GLN A 30 -2.13 -8.01 23.47
C GLN A 30 -0.65 -7.68 23.28
N ASP A 31 0.18 -7.97 24.30
CA ASP A 31 1.64 -7.82 24.25
C ASP A 31 2.10 -6.45 23.68
N GLY A 32 1.59 -5.37 24.22
CA GLY A 32 1.98 -4.01 23.84
C GLY A 32 1.26 -3.41 22.61
N LEU A 33 0.36 -4.17 21.98
CA LEU A 33 -0.42 -3.72 20.83
C LEU A 33 -1.91 -3.70 21.15
N LEU A 34 -2.62 -2.77 20.50
CA LEU A 34 -4.08 -2.69 20.55
C LEU A 34 -4.66 -3.25 19.26
N PHE A 35 -5.48 -4.30 19.37
CA PHE A 35 -6.17 -4.92 18.23
C PHE A 35 -7.65 -4.53 18.26
N PRO A 36 -8.08 -3.58 17.40
CA PRO A 36 -9.49 -3.23 17.29
C PRO A 36 -10.36 -4.42 16.92
N SER A 37 -11.58 -4.44 17.41
CA SER A 37 -12.58 -5.43 16.98
C SER A 37 -12.95 -5.17 15.52
N ILE A 38 -12.78 -6.16 14.66
CA ILE A 38 -13.12 -6.06 13.24
C ILE A 38 -14.53 -6.64 13.03
N ARG A 39 -15.36 -5.91 12.31
CA ARG A 39 -16.67 -6.36 11.82
C ARG A 39 -16.62 -6.32 10.30
N PRO A 40 -16.10 -7.38 9.67
CA PRO A 40 -15.87 -7.38 8.24
C PRO A 40 -17.18 -7.30 7.47
N ARG A 41 -17.20 -6.59 6.35
CA ARG A 41 -18.34 -6.51 5.44
C ARG A 41 -18.50 -7.76 4.59
N PHE A 42 -17.42 -8.49 4.42
CA PHE A 42 -17.35 -9.74 3.66
C PHE A 42 -16.39 -10.71 4.32
N THR A 43 -16.56 -11.97 4.02
CA THR A 43 -15.60 -13.03 4.36
C THR A 43 -15.32 -13.87 3.13
N LEU A 44 -14.13 -14.41 3.05
CA LEU A 44 -13.63 -15.22 1.94
C LEU A 44 -13.25 -16.61 2.44
N GLN A 45 -13.22 -17.57 1.52
CA GLN A 45 -12.74 -18.92 1.76
C GLN A 45 -11.47 -19.18 0.94
N ALA A 46 -10.60 -20.04 1.46
CA ALA A 46 -9.47 -20.55 0.69
C ALA A 46 -9.92 -21.76 -0.17
N PRO A 47 -9.31 -22.02 -1.34
CA PRO A 47 -8.27 -21.19 -1.95
C PRO A 47 -8.80 -19.85 -2.46
N ALA A 48 -7.98 -18.78 -2.42
CA ALA A 48 -8.36 -17.46 -2.89
C ALA A 48 -7.19 -16.79 -3.61
N LYS A 49 -7.49 -15.97 -4.62
CA LYS A 49 -6.53 -15.10 -5.28
C LYS A 49 -6.58 -13.70 -4.66
N VAL A 50 -5.46 -13.27 -4.07
CA VAL A 50 -5.33 -11.96 -3.44
C VAL A 50 -4.31 -11.11 -4.19
N PHE A 51 -4.74 -9.97 -4.69
CA PHE A 51 -3.87 -8.99 -5.33
C PHE A 51 -3.52 -7.87 -4.36
N THR A 52 -2.26 -7.52 -4.23
CA THR A 52 -1.82 -6.47 -3.31
C THR A 52 -1.21 -5.28 -4.06
N ILE A 53 -1.64 -4.08 -3.71
CA ILE A 53 -1.12 -2.82 -4.24
C ILE A 53 -0.67 -1.96 -3.06
N GLY A 54 0.40 -1.20 -3.21
CA GLY A 54 0.79 -0.18 -2.24
C GLY A 54 2.25 -0.20 -1.86
N SER A 55 2.56 0.29 -0.66
CA SER A 55 3.93 0.46 -0.16
C SER A 55 4.61 -0.89 0.15
N CYS A 56 5.86 -0.82 0.61
CA CYS A 56 6.60 -1.98 1.11
C CYS A 56 5.83 -2.79 2.18
N PHE A 57 4.91 -2.19 2.92
CA PHE A 57 4.05 -2.92 3.86
C PHE A 57 3.12 -3.91 3.14
N ALA A 58 2.65 -3.62 1.93
CA ALA A 58 1.89 -4.57 1.12
C ALA A 58 2.74 -5.83 0.84
N ARG A 59 4.01 -5.64 0.49
CA ARG A 59 4.96 -6.75 0.28
C ARG A 59 5.20 -7.57 1.56
N ASN A 60 5.18 -6.90 2.74
CA ASN A 60 5.31 -7.59 4.02
C ASN A 60 4.06 -8.43 4.37
N ILE A 61 2.87 -7.95 4.04
CA ILE A 61 1.63 -8.74 4.17
C ILE A 61 1.71 -10.01 3.32
N GLU A 62 2.20 -9.92 2.08
CA GLU A 62 2.36 -11.09 1.18
C GLU A 62 3.22 -12.19 1.79
N LEU A 63 4.32 -11.84 2.50
CA LEU A 63 5.19 -12.83 3.15
C LEU A 63 4.43 -13.68 4.18
N THR A 64 3.44 -13.10 4.86
CA THR A 64 2.61 -13.89 5.77
C THR A 64 1.51 -14.66 5.01
N LEU A 65 0.92 -14.07 3.97
CA LEU A 65 -0.15 -14.70 3.21
C LEU A 65 0.31 -15.93 2.42
N GLN A 66 1.58 -15.99 2.00
CA GLN A 66 2.14 -17.15 1.28
C GLN A 66 2.10 -18.45 2.11
N ASP A 67 2.04 -18.35 3.43
CA ASP A 67 1.95 -19.49 4.34
C ASP A 67 0.55 -20.13 4.35
N TYR A 68 -0.38 -19.56 3.62
CA TYR A 68 -1.76 -20.00 3.51
C TYR A 68 -2.10 -20.40 2.08
N ASP A 69 -3.24 -21.05 1.88
CA ASP A 69 -3.73 -21.40 0.54
C ASP A 69 -4.32 -20.18 -0.17
N ILE A 70 -3.43 -19.22 -0.46
CA ILE A 70 -3.70 -17.95 -1.12
C ILE A 70 -2.74 -17.81 -2.31
N GLU A 71 -3.31 -17.56 -3.47
CA GLU A 71 -2.55 -17.20 -4.68
C GLU A 71 -2.23 -15.71 -4.65
N LEU A 72 -0.95 -15.35 -4.87
CA LEU A 72 -0.44 -13.99 -4.83
C LEU A 72 0.25 -13.66 -6.17
N PRO A 73 -0.47 -13.14 -7.17
CA PRO A 73 0.10 -12.85 -8.49
C PRO A 73 1.33 -11.95 -8.44
N THR A 74 1.34 -10.97 -7.53
CA THR A 74 2.45 -10.01 -7.35
C THR A 74 3.74 -10.66 -6.88
N MET A 75 3.70 -11.80 -6.22
CA MET A 75 4.91 -12.54 -5.80
C MET A 75 5.56 -13.30 -6.97
N GLY A 76 4.87 -13.47 -8.08
CA GLY A 76 5.43 -14.05 -9.31
C GLY A 76 6.33 -13.09 -10.09
N PHE A 77 6.33 -11.80 -9.77
CA PHE A 77 7.14 -10.80 -10.44
C PHE A 77 8.56 -10.75 -9.86
N SER A 78 9.54 -10.73 -10.76
CA SER A 78 10.94 -10.49 -10.39
C SER A 78 11.69 -9.88 -11.58
N VAL A 79 12.76 -9.17 -11.28
CA VAL A 79 13.73 -8.66 -12.26
C VAL A 79 15.14 -9.12 -11.88
N PRO A 80 16.12 -9.10 -12.80
CA PRO A 80 17.52 -9.39 -12.48
C PRO A 80 18.06 -8.44 -11.39
N GLU A 81 18.96 -8.94 -10.53
CA GLU A 81 19.64 -8.13 -9.51
C GLU A 81 20.37 -6.90 -10.08
N THR A 82 20.80 -6.99 -11.33
CA THR A 82 21.39 -5.85 -12.06
C THR A 82 20.41 -4.72 -12.37
N GLU A 83 19.11 -4.95 -12.24
CA GLU A 83 18.06 -3.94 -12.38
C GLU A 83 17.51 -3.50 -11.02
N TRP A 84 17.49 -4.44 -10.05
CA TRP A 84 16.97 -4.22 -8.70
C TRP A 84 17.50 -5.29 -7.76
N ASP A 85 18.33 -4.93 -6.81
CA ASP A 85 19.04 -5.83 -5.89
C ASP A 85 18.37 -5.95 -4.50
N PHE A 86 17.12 -5.52 -4.41
CA PHE A 86 16.30 -5.65 -3.21
C PHE A 86 15.23 -6.74 -3.40
N ARG A 87 14.15 -6.66 -2.60
CA ARG A 87 13.04 -7.61 -2.71
C ARG A 87 12.57 -7.74 -4.17
N PRO A 88 12.46 -8.96 -4.74
CA PRO A 88 12.20 -9.17 -6.17
C PRO A 88 11.01 -8.39 -6.72
N ASN A 89 9.89 -8.35 -5.98
CA ASN A 89 8.67 -7.65 -6.38
C ASN A 89 8.55 -6.21 -5.82
N GLY A 90 9.63 -5.66 -5.24
CA GLY A 90 9.64 -4.30 -4.68
C GLY A 90 9.38 -3.20 -5.72
N LEU A 91 9.71 -3.45 -6.99
CA LEU A 91 9.39 -2.51 -8.08
C LEU A 91 7.88 -2.34 -8.34
N LEU A 92 7.03 -3.22 -7.81
CA LEU A 92 5.57 -3.09 -7.85
C LEU A 92 5.01 -2.16 -6.76
N ASN A 93 5.85 -1.59 -5.90
CA ASN A 93 5.36 -0.68 -4.85
C ASN A 93 4.76 0.59 -5.44
N GLU A 94 3.62 1.00 -4.87
CA GLU A 94 2.95 2.26 -5.18
C GLU A 94 2.80 3.06 -3.88
N TYR A 95 3.39 4.27 -3.85
CA TYR A 95 3.53 4.98 -2.58
C TYR A 95 2.49 6.06 -2.35
N ASN A 96 1.92 6.65 -3.39
CA ASN A 96 1.01 7.78 -3.25
C ASN A 96 -0.34 7.56 -3.97
N PRO A 97 -1.41 8.30 -3.61
CA PRO A 97 -2.72 8.17 -4.22
C PRO A 97 -2.74 8.32 -5.75
N GLY A 98 -1.87 9.20 -6.27
CA GLY A 98 -1.77 9.44 -7.70
C GLY A 98 -1.26 8.20 -8.45
N THR A 99 -0.11 7.65 -8.03
CA THR A 99 0.48 6.47 -8.69
C THR A 99 -0.37 5.23 -8.47
N THR A 100 -0.94 5.04 -7.28
CA THR A 100 -1.89 3.94 -7.00
C THR A 100 -3.09 3.99 -7.93
N SER A 101 -3.73 5.16 -8.07
CA SER A 101 -4.87 5.34 -8.97
C SER A 101 -4.49 5.13 -10.43
N GLN A 102 -3.40 5.73 -10.88
CA GLN A 102 -2.90 5.58 -12.24
C GLN A 102 -2.64 4.12 -12.59
N ARG A 103 -1.98 3.37 -11.70
CA ARG A 103 -1.68 1.96 -11.91
C ARG A 103 -2.95 1.11 -12.05
N VAL A 104 -3.92 1.31 -11.17
CA VAL A 104 -5.22 0.61 -11.25
C VAL A 104 -5.94 0.95 -12.56
N LEU A 105 -6.03 2.24 -12.91
CA LEU A 105 -6.73 2.68 -14.11
C LEU A 105 -6.05 2.18 -15.39
N SER A 106 -4.71 2.17 -15.46
CA SER A 106 -3.98 1.63 -16.61
C SER A 106 -4.17 0.12 -16.74
N ALA A 107 -4.08 -0.61 -15.64
CA ALA A 107 -4.29 -2.08 -15.63
C ALA A 107 -5.69 -2.48 -16.11
N LEU A 108 -6.68 -1.65 -15.87
CA LEU A 108 -8.07 -1.89 -16.28
C LEU A 108 -8.45 -1.21 -17.61
N GLY A 109 -7.47 -0.65 -18.34
CA GLY A 109 -7.69 0.00 -19.63
C GLY A 109 -8.42 1.33 -19.57
N ALA A 110 -8.58 1.92 -18.40
CA ALA A 110 -9.24 3.22 -18.18
C ALA A 110 -8.29 4.42 -18.30
N ARG A 111 -6.99 4.17 -18.49
CA ARG A 111 -5.94 5.16 -18.71
C ARG A 111 -4.86 4.57 -19.62
N GLU A 112 -4.37 5.37 -20.57
CA GLU A 112 -3.18 5.02 -21.35
C GLU A 112 -1.91 5.47 -20.60
N GLU A 113 -0.89 4.62 -20.57
CA GLU A 113 0.44 4.99 -20.10
C GLU A 113 1.30 5.47 -21.28
N THR A 114 2.15 6.47 -21.03
CA THR A 114 3.08 6.99 -22.00
C THR A 114 4.51 6.58 -21.65
N ASN A 115 5.42 6.62 -22.63
CA ASN A 115 6.84 6.37 -22.40
C ASN A 115 7.63 7.66 -22.05
N GLU A 116 6.94 8.79 -21.91
CA GLU A 116 7.57 10.10 -21.60
C GLU A 116 8.20 10.15 -20.19
N THR A 117 7.75 9.26 -19.29
CA THR A 117 8.32 9.10 -17.95
C THR A 117 9.58 8.23 -17.89
N LEU A 118 10.06 7.73 -19.05
CA LEU A 118 11.40 7.13 -19.18
C LEU A 118 12.45 8.24 -19.31
N PHE A 119 13.18 8.48 -18.22
CA PHE A 119 14.19 9.53 -18.15
C PHE A 119 15.58 8.99 -18.58
N GLU A 120 16.16 9.60 -19.63
CA GLU A 120 17.49 9.25 -20.12
C GLU A 120 18.59 9.79 -19.19
N THR A 121 19.52 8.93 -18.83
CA THR A 121 20.73 9.23 -18.07
C THR A 121 21.97 8.90 -18.91
N GLY A 122 23.17 9.18 -18.38
CA GLY A 122 24.42 8.75 -19.03
C GLY A 122 24.66 7.23 -19.04
N GLU A 123 23.87 6.47 -18.26
CA GLU A 123 24.00 5.02 -18.07
C GLU A 123 22.83 4.23 -18.66
N GLY A 124 21.82 4.90 -19.21
CA GLY A 124 20.60 4.31 -19.75
C GLY A 124 19.34 5.05 -19.30
N PHE A 125 18.23 4.37 -19.23
CA PHE A 125 16.91 4.94 -18.88
C PHE A 125 16.48 4.55 -17.48
N LEU A 126 15.99 5.53 -16.73
CA LEU A 126 15.27 5.36 -15.46
C LEU A 126 13.77 5.49 -15.71
N ASP A 127 13.01 4.57 -15.17
CA ASP A 127 11.54 4.67 -15.17
C ASP A 127 11.07 5.43 -13.92
N LEU A 128 10.49 6.60 -14.13
CA LEU A 128 10.00 7.45 -13.03
C LEU A 128 8.66 6.98 -12.45
N LEU A 129 7.98 6.03 -13.11
CA LEU A 129 6.78 5.37 -12.57
C LEU A 129 7.11 4.27 -11.55
N LEU A 130 8.38 3.84 -11.48
CA LEU A 130 8.82 2.84 -10.52
C LEU A 130 9.42 3.49 -9.27
N PRO A 131 9.29 2.85 -8.09
CA PRO A 131 9.81 3.38 -6.83
C PRO A 131 11.34 3.41 -6.77
N GLY A 132 11.99 2.64 -7.64
CA GLY A 132 13.44 2.48 -7.67
C GLY A 132 13.92 1.84 -8.97
N GLY A 133 15.03 1.11 -8.88
CA GLY A 133 15.66 0.43 -10.00
C GLY A 133 16.83 1.20 -10.61
N TYR A 134 17.75 0.44 -11.23
CA TYR A 134 18.92 0.94 -11.91
C TYR A 134 18.62 1.30 -13.37
N PRO A 135 19.45 2.15 -14.01
CA PRO A 135 19.29 2.46 -15.42
C PRO A 135 19.42 1.19 -16.28
N VAL A 136 18.54 1.09 -17.29
CA VAL A 136 18.55 -0.02 -18.26
C VAL A 136 18.43 0.55 -19.69
N THR A 137 18.54 -0.27 -20.74
CA THR A 137 18.25 0.19 -22.08
C THR A 137 16.77 0.57 -22.20
N ARG A 138 16.42 1.40 -23.20
CA ARG A 138 15.03 1.81 -23.45
C ARG A 138 14.13 0.60 -23.68
N GLU A 139 14.60 -0.32 -24.53
CA GLU A 139 13.89 -1.54 -24.89
C GLU A 139 13.60 -2.40 -23.65
N ARG A 140 14.59 -2.50 -22.74
CA ARG A 140 14.43 -3.25 -21.48
C ARG A 140 13.46 -2.55 -20.52
N ALA A 141 13.48 -1.23 -20.44
CA ALA A 141 12.52 -0.46 -19.63
C ALA A 141 11.08 -0.69 -20.11
N GLU A 142 10.86 -0.65 -21.43
CA GLU A 142 9.56 -0.90 -22.05
C GLU A 142 9.12 -2.37 -21.90
N GLU A 143 10.04 -3.33 -21.97
CA GLU A 143 9.77 -4.75 -21.69
C GLU A 143 9.34 -4.94 -20.24
N ARG A 144 10.07 -4.36 -19.28
CA ARG A 144 9.73 -4.43 -17.86
C ARG A 144 8.35 -3.84 -17.56
N ARG A 145 7.93 -2.76 -18.25
CA ARG A 145 6.55 -2.26 -18.15
C ARG A 145 5.54 -3.30 -18.58
N ARG A 146 5.76 -3.97 -19.72
CA ARG A 146 4.88 -5.06 -20.17
C ARG A 146 4.83 -6.24 -19.19
N GLU A 147 5.95 -6.57 -18.54
CA GLU A 147 6.00 -7.59 -17.49
C GLU A 147 5.14 -7.16 -16.27
N ILE A 148 5.24 -5.90 -15.85
CA ILE A 148 4.41 -5.33 -14.78
C ILE A 148 2.93 -5.32 -15.19
N ASP A 149 2.61 -4.89 -16.40
CA ASP A 149 1.24 -4.87 -16.92
C ASP A 149 0.64 -6.27 -16.97
N ALA A 150 1.44 -7.29 -17.31
CA ALA A 150 0.99 -8.68 -17.28
C ALA A 150 0.62 -9.14 -15.86
N VAL A 151 1.41 -8.75 -14.82
CA VAL A 151 1.05 -9.02 -13.42
C VAL A 151 -0.25 -8.32 -13.04
N TYR A 152 -0.38 -7.04 -13.38
CA TYR A 152 -1.59 -6.26 -13.09
C TYR A 152 -2.81 -6.71 -13.91
N GLY A 153 -2.62 -7.46 -14.99
CA GLY A 153 -3.69 -8.12 -15.72
C GLY A 153 -4.51 -9.11 -14.88
N GLU A 154 -3.92 -9.62 -13.78
CA GLU A 154 -4.61 -10.50 -12.83
C GLU A 154 -5.53 -9.75 -11.84
N LEU A 155 -5.50 -8.42 -11.85
CA LEU A 155 -6.22 -7.58 -10.89
C LEU A 155 -7.73 -7.84 -10.91
N ALA A 156 -8.35 -7.84 -12.10
CA ALA A 156 -9.79 -8.01 -12.27
C ALA A 156 -10.28 -9.44 -11.94
N SER A 157 -9.40 -10.45 -11.97
CA SER A 157 -9.72 -11.84 -11.65
C SER A 157 -9.46 -12.22 -10.18
N SER A 158 -9.09 -11.26 -9.36
CA SER A 158 -8.75 -11.51 -7.95
C SER A 158 -9.99 -11.50 -7.06
N ASP A 159 -10.05 -12.44 -6.11
CA ASP A 159 -11.14 -12.54 -5.12
C ASP A 159 -11.08 -11.40 -4.10
N LEU A 160 -9.88 -10.88 -3.84
CA LEU A 160 -9.62 -9.74 -2.95
C LEU A 160 -8.51 -8.86 -3.50
N VAL A 161 -8.74 -7.56 -3.51
CA VAL A 161 -7.68 -6.56 -3.75
C VAL A 161 -7.37 -5.84 -2.45
N ILE A 162 -6.14 -5.97 -1.94
CA ILE A 162 -5.66 -5.24 -0.76
C ILE A 162 -4.86 -4.03 -1.23
N ILE A 163 -5.28 -2.83 -0.81
CA ILE A 163 -4.56 -1.59 -1.15
C ILE A 163 -4.01 -0.96 0.12
N THR A 164 -2.67 -0.91 0.20
CA THR A 164 -1.94 -0.33 1.33
C THR A 164 -1.51 1.09 0.99
N LEU A 165 -2.26 2.08 1.46
CA LEU A 165 -2.01 3.49 1.21
C LEU A 165 -0.77 3.98 1.95
N GLY A 166 0.23 4.48 1.22
CA GLY A 166 1.56 4.82 1.75
C GLY A 166 1.66 6.21 2.32
N LEU A 167 1.76 7.20 1.45
CA LEU A 167 2.05 8.61 1.79
C LEU A 167 1.35 9.57 0.81
N VAL A 168 1.36 10.88 1.13
CA VAL A 168 0.71 11.92 0.30
C VAL A 168 1.68 12.89 -0.35
N GLU A 169 2.97 12.72 -0.15
CA GLU A 169 3.99 13.49 -0.85
C GLU A 169 4.30 12.80 -2.18
N ALA A 170 4.20 13.52 -3.28
CA ALA A 170 4.32 12.98 -4.62
C ALA A 170 5.07 13.94 -5.55
N TRP A 171 5.83 13.38 -6.48
CA TRP A 171 6.36 14.09 -7.62
C TRP A 171 5.38 13.99 -8.79
N TYR A 172 5.36 15.01 -9.62
CA TYR A 172 4.43 15.12 -10.75
C TYR A 172 5.15 15.64 -11.99
N ASP A 173 4.88 15.01 -13.12
CA ASP A 173 5.32 15.46 -14.43
C ASP A 173 4.22 16.35 -15.05
N GLU A 174 4.47 17.66 -15.14
CA GLU A 174 3.52 18.65 -15.62
C GLU A 174 3.25 18.51 -17.15
N GLN A 175 4.22 17.99 -17.90
CA GLN A 175 4.05 17.80 -19.34
C GLN A 175 3.19 16.57 -19.64
N ASP A 176 3.41 15.49 -18.92
CA ASP A 176 2.72 14.21 -19.14
C ASP A 176 1.42 14.10 -18.33
N GLY A 177 1.22 15.00 -17.36
CA GLY A 177 0.05 14.96 -16.47
C GLY A 177 0.05 13.74 -15.55
N THR A 178 1.24 13.31 -15.09
CA THR A 178 1.43 12.00 -14.46
C THR A 178 2.11 12.11 -13.09
N TYR A 179 1.56 11.46 -12.08
CA TYR A 179 2.23 11.27 -10.80
C TYR A 179 3.37 10.27 -10.95
N LEU A 180 4.48 10.58 -10.28
CA LEU A 180 5.70 9.78 -10.30
C LEU A 180 5.87 9.03 -8.98
N ASN A 181 6.47 7.85 -9.04
CA ASN A 181 6.69 7.00 -7.88
C ASN A 181 8.10 7.18 -7.27
N ARG A 182 8.91 8.00 -7.91
CA ARG A 182 10.24 8.41 -7.43
C ARG A 182 10.53 9.86 -7.78
N MET A 183 11.44 10.45 -7.02
CA MET A 183 11.98 11.78 -7.33
C MET A 183 12.79 11.75 -8.62
N PRO A 184 12.54 12.64 -9.60
CA PRO A 184 13.43 12.82 -10.75
C PRO A 184 14.83 13.22 -10.29
N LYS A 185 15.87 12.72 -10.96
CA LYS A 185 17.26 13.04 -10.59
C LYS A 185 17.58 14.53 -10.86
N PRO A 186 18.52 15.17 -10.12
CA PRO A 186 18.87 16.59 -10.31
C PRO A 186 19.20 17.04 -11.74
N PRO A 187 19.78 16.21 -12.61
CA PRO A 187 19.95 16.58 -14.03
C PRO A 187 18.63 16.82 -14.77
N ALA A 188 17.53 16.15 -14.39
CA ALA A 188 16.21 16.37 -14.98
C ALA A 188 15.71 17.78 -14.69
N PHE A 189 15.83 18.25 -13.44
CA PHE A 189 15.45 19.60 -13.03
C PHE A 189 16.26 20.70 -13.71
N ARG A 190 17.53 20.42 -14.04
CA ARG A 190 18.39 21.38 -14.76
C ARG A 190 18.07 21.45 -16.26
N LYS A 191 17.67 20.31 -16.84
CA LYS A 191 17.32 20.21 -18.27
C LYS A 191 15.98 20.90 -18.56
N ASP A 192 15.01 20.70 -17.68
CA ASP A 192 13.66 21.26 -17.79
C ASP A 192 13.12 21.61 -16.39
N PRO A 193 13.37 22.83 -15.90
CA PRO A 193 13.00 23.22 -14.54
C PRO A 193 11.49 23.23 -14.27
N ASP A 194 10.68 23.44 -15.30
CA ASP A 194 9.23 23.59 -15.19
C ASP A 194 8.47 22.27 -15.39
N ARG A 195 9.18 21.21 -15.80
CA ARG A 195 8.55 19.92 -16.09
C ARG A 195 8.08 19.19 -14.83
N TYR A 196 8.80 19.28 -13.74
CA TYR A 196 8.52 18.48 -12.55
C TYR A 196 8.16 19.37 -11.36
N SER A 197 7.08 18.99 -10.67
CA SER A 197 6.66 19.63 -9.43
C SER A 197 6.56 18.63 -8.28
N PHE A 198 6.78 19.13 -7.07
CA PHE A 198 6.47 18.40 -5.86
C PHE A 198 5.07 18.80 -5.37
N ARG A 199 4.27 17.81 -5.00
CA ARG A 199 2.91 17.99 -4.50
C ARG A 199 2.73 17.28 -3.17
N ARG A 200 2.25 18.00 -2.16
CA ARG A 200 1.72 17.40 -0.94
C ARG A 200 0.19 17.38 -1.05
N LEU A 201 -0.35 16.21 -1.29
CA LEU A 201 -1.78 16.03 -1.51
C LEU A 201 -2.55 16.20 -0.19
N ASP A 202 -3.68 16.86 -0.25
CA ASP A 202 -4.67 16.89 0.82
C ASP A 202 -5.83 15.89 0.53
N VAL A 203 -6.87 15.92 1.35
CA VAL A 203 -8.04 15.04 1.17
C VAL A 203 -8.80 15.38 -0.13
N ALA A 204 -8.86 16.66 -0.50
CA ALA A 204 -9.55 17.10 -1.71
C ALA A 204 -8.82 16.64 -2.99
N ASP A 205 -7.50 16.49 -2.92
CA ASP A 205 -6.68 15.95 -4.01
C ASP A 205 -6.74 14.41 -4.05
N ALA A 206 -6.48 13.76 -2.90
CA ALA A 206 -6.28 12.31 -2.83
C ALA A 206 -7.59 11.51 -2.99
N LEU A 207 -8.69 11.98 -2.39
CA LEU A 207 -9.95 11.25 -2.38
C LEU A 207 -10.53 11.02 -3.79
N PRO A 208 -10.61 12.01 -4.69
CA PRO A 208 -11.13 11.78 -6.05
C PRO A 208 -10.29 10.79 -6.86
N MET A 209 -8.96 10.77 -6.68
CA MET A 209 -8.08 9.84 -7.38
C MET A 209 -8.34 8.40 -6.93
N LEU A 210 -8.35 8.18 -5.62
CA LEU A 210 -8.62 6.86 -5.05
C LEU A 210 -10.05 6.39 -5.34
N ASP A 211 -11.01 7.29 -5.34
CA ASP A 211 -12.41 7.00 -5.65
C ASP A 211 -12.57 6.46 -7.08
N ARG A 212 -11.95 7.10 -8.06
CA ARG A 212 -11.91 6.60 -9.44
C ARG A 212 -11.28 5.21 -9.55
N ALA A 213 -10.23 4.94 -8.78
CA ALA A 213 -9.63 3.60 -8.75
C ALA A 213 -10.60 2.57 -8.17
N MET A 214 -11.35 2.91 -7.11
CA MET A 214 -12.38 2.02 -6.55
C MET A 214 -13.50 1.77 -7.55
N GLU A 215 -14.00 2.82 -8.19
CA GLU A 215 -15.04 2.72 -9.22
C GLU A 215 -14.58 1.79 -10.37
N ALA A 216 -13.37 1.97 -10.87
CA ALA A 216 -12.82 1.13 -11.94
C ALA A 216 -12.67 -0.34 -11.52
N LEU A 217 -12.21 -0.63 -10.29
CA LEU A 217 -12.14 -1.99 -9.77
C LEU A 217 -13.53 -2.65 -9.70
N ILE A 218 -14.52 -1.93 -9.19
CA ILE A 218 -15.90 -2.41 -9.07
C ILE A 218 -16.53 -2.64 -10.45
N GLU A 219 -16.32 -1.73 -11.39
CA GLU A 219 -16.78 -1.87 -12.78
C GLU A 219 -16.12 -3.05 -13.50
N ALA A 220 -14.87 -3.37 -13.16
CA ALA A 220 -14.15 -4.54 -13.67
C ALA A 220 -14.61 -5.87 -13.01
N GLY A 221 -15.51 -5.83 -12.03
CA GLY A 221 -16.06 -7.01 -11.37
C GLY A 221 -15.36 -7.43 -10.08
N VAL A 222 -14.44 -6.62 -9.53
CA VAL A 222 -13.83 -6.89 -8.22
C VAL A 222 -14.89 -6.71 -7.12
N GLU A 223 -15.22 -7.80 -6.44
CA GLU A 223 -16.28 -7.81 -5.42
C GLU A 223 -15.78 -7.36 -4.04
N HIS A 224 -14.48 -7.51 -3.76
CA HIS A 224 -13.91 -7.22 -2.44
C HIS A 224 -12.62 -6.42 -2.53
N VAL A 225 -12.61 -5.24 -1.92
CA VAL A 225 -11.43 -4.38 -1.78
C VAL A 225 -11.18 -4.10 -0.30
N LEU A 226 -9.97 -4.34 0.17
CA LEU A 226 -9.56 -4.05 1.53
C LEU A 226 -8.55 -2.91 1.56
N LEU A 227 -8.97 -1.75 2.01
CA LEU A 227 -8.08 -0.60 2.21
C LEU A 227 -7.40 -0.69 3.57
N THR A 228 -6.13 -0.35 3.62
CA THR A 228 -5.41 -0.10 4.86
C THR A 228 -4.44 1.05 4.68
N VAL A 229 -4.11 1.75 5.77
CA VAL A 229 -3.03 2.75 5.76
C VAL A 229 -1.75 2.08 6.23
N SER A 230 -0.68 2.25 5.46
CA SER A 230 0.64 1.72 5.81
C SER A 230 1.13 2.30 7.14
N PRO A 231 1.56 1.46 8.09
CA PRO A 231 2.20 1.93 9.30
C PRO A 231 3.64 2.45 9.07
N VAL A 232 4.27 2.07 7.96
CA VAL A 232 5.62 2.52 7.61
C VAL A 232 5.61 4.05 7.46
N PRO A 233 6.45 4.77 8.22
CA PRO A 233 6.46 6.22 8.20
C PRO A 233 7.10 6.79 6.92
N LEU A 234 6.88 8.07 6.69
CA LEU A 234 7.59 8.86 5.70
C LEU A 234 9.06 9.00 6.13
N GLY A 235 9.99 8.50 5.34
CA GLY A 235 11.41 8.56 5.68
C GLY A 235 12.07 9.91 5.43
N THR A 236 11.56 10.66 4.45
CA THR A 236 12.04 12.00 4.09
C THR A 236 10.86 12.85 3.66
N THR A 237 10.85 14.13 4.05
CA THR A 237 9.85 15.09 3.58
C THR A 237 10.50 16.19 2.74
N PHE A 238 9.80 16.62 1.71
CA PHE A 238 10.20 17.73 0.85
C PHE A 238 9.47 19.04 1.21
N THR A 239 8.70 19.06 2.30
CA THR A 239 7.94 20.24 2.73
C THR A 239 8.78 21.30 3.46
N GLY A 240 10.04 21.00 3.78
CA GLY A 240 10.90 21.86 4.60
C GLY A 240 10.56 21.83 6.09
N GLY A 241 9.58 21.04 6.51
CA GLY A 241 9.20 20.86 7.91
C GLY A 241 9.84 19.61 8.54
N ASP A 242 9.42 19.29 9.78
CA ASP A 242 9.83 18.08 10.46
C ASP A 242 9.10 16.85 9.87
N VAL A 243 9.85 15.78 9.60
CA VAL A 243 9.32 14.55 8.95
C VAL A 243 8.28 13.83 9.82
N ILE A 244 8.38 13.90 11.16
CA ILE A 244 7.41 13.29 12.08
C ILE A 244 6.04 13.98 11.92
N VAL A 245 6.05 15.32 11.80
CA VAL A 245 4.85 16.12 11.60
C VAL A 245 4.27 15.87 10.20
N ALA A 246 5.12 15.82 9.18
CA ALA A 246 4.73 15.54 7.81
C ALA A 246 4.13 14.13 7.67
N ASN A 247 4.72 13.12 8.34
CA ASN A 247 4.18 11.78 8.41
C ASN A 247 2.79 11.73 9.05
N SER A 248 2.61 12.40 10.20
CA SER A 248 1.32 12.45 10.88
C SER A 248 0.23 13.06 9.99
N TYR A 249 0.55 14.14 9.27
CA TYR A 249 -0.36 14.73 8.28
C TYR A 249 -0.70 13.72 7.17
N SER A 250 0.32 13.09 6.59
CA SER A 250 0.17 12.11 5.50
C SER A 250 -0.77 10.98 5.88
N LYS A 251 -0.53 10.36 7.03
CA LYS A 251 -1.34 9.24 7.51
C LYS A 251 -2.78 9.67 7.85
N SER A 252 -2.97 10.87 8.37
CA SER A 252 -4.29 11.43 8.67
C SER A 252 -5.12 11.63 7.40
N VAL A 253 -4.54 12.21 6.34
CA VAL A 253 -5.21 12.39 5.05
C VAL A 253 -5.64 11.03 4.48
N LEU A 254 -4.72 10.06 4.42
CA LEU A 254 -5.01 8.73 3.89
C LEU A 254 -6.05 7.98 4.72
N ARG A 255 -6.02 8.14 6.05
CA ARG A 255 -7.01 7.53 6.94
C ARG A 255 -8.42 8.09 6.69
N VAL A 256 -8.54 9.40 6.49
CA VAL A 256 -9.82 10.04 6.14
C VAL A 256 -10.31 9.54 4.78
N CYS A 257 -9.44 9.49 3.78
CA CYS A 257 -9.78 8.97 2.45
C CYS A 257 -10.28 7.51 2.53
N ALA A 258 -9.55 6.63 3.21
CA ALA A 258 -9.92 5.24 3.36
C ALA A 258 -11.29 5.06 4.04
N GLN A 259 -11.57 5.85 5.10
CA GLN A 259 -12.89 5.83 5.76
C GLN A 259 -14.00 6.26 4.82
N THR A 260 -13.79 7.35 4.09
CA THR A 260 -14.80 7.90 3.17
C THR A 260 -15.11 6.91 2.04
N LEU A 261 -14.09 6.26 1.48
CA LEU A 261 -14.26 5.26 0.43
C LEU A 261 -14.98 4.00 0.94
N ALA A 262 -14.61 3.52 2.12
CA ALA A 262 -15.29 2.41 2.75
C ALA A 262 -16.77 2.73 3.09
N GLU A 263 -17.10 3.97 3.44
CA GLU A 263 -18.50 4.39 3.63
C GLU A 263 -19.26 4.55 2.32
N LYS A 264 -18.59 4.93 1.22
CA LYS A 264 -19.20 5.15 -0.10
C LYS A 264 -19.49 3.85 -0.85
N HIS A 265 -18.54 2.91 -0.84
CA HIS A 265 -18.59 1.70 -1.65
C HIS A 265 -18.83 0.45 -0.78
N PRO A 266 -19.93 -0.29 -0.99
CA PRO A 266 -20.23 -1.51 -0.22
C PRO A 266 -19.17 -2.62 -0.37
N GLN A 267 -18.47 -2.67 -1.50
CA GLN A 267 -17.40 -3.62 -1.81
C GLN A 267 -16.08 -3.31 -1.08
N VAL A 268 -15.95 -2.08 -0.53
CA VAL A 268 -14.73 -1.61 0.09
C VAL A 268 -14.84 -1.69 1.60
N ASP A 269 -13.85 -2.28 2.26
CA ASP A 269 -13.72 -2.27 3.72
C ASP A 269 -12.37 -1.67 4.15
N TYR A 270 -12.23 -1.33 5.41
CA TYR A 270 -11.01 -0.78 6.00
C TYR A 270 -10.45 -1.67 7.08
N PHE A 271 -9.18 -2.05 6.95
CA PHE A 271 -8.44 -2.79 7.96
C PHE A 271 -7.42 -1.87 8.68
N PRO A 272 -7.40 -1.79 10.02
CA PRO A 272 -6.67 -0.80 10.80
C PRO A 272 -5.19 -1.18 11.07
N SER A 273 -4.39 -1.50 10.03
CA SER A 273 -2.96 -1.82 10.22
C SER A 273 -2.19 -0.67 10.88
N PHE A 274 -2.45 0.57 10.45
CA PHE A 274 -1.80 1.77 10.97
C PHE A 274 -2.08 1.96 12.47
N GLU A 275 -3.32 1.78 12.87
CA GLU A 275 -3.75 1.91 14.26
C GLU A 275 -3.14 0.83 15.14
N ILE A 276 -3.09 -0.43 14.66
CA ILE A 276 -2.52 -1.54 15.41
C ILE A 276 -1.02 -1.32 15.63
N VAL A 277 -0.26 -1.12 14.55
CA VAL A 277 1.20 -0.92 14.64
C VAL A 277 1.54 0.35 15.42
N GLY A 278 0.83 1.45 15.13
CA GLY A 278 1.04 2.72 15.82
C GLY A 278 0.79 2.66 17.33
N SER A 279 -0.08 1.75 17.79
CA SER A 279 -0.32 1.56 19.23
C SER A 279 0.89 1.00 19.98
N GLY A 280 1.81 0.30 19.31
CA GLY A 280 3.05 -0.22 19.88
C GLY A 280 4.19 0.81 19.96
N GLY A 281 3.97 2.04 19.44
CA GLY A 281 5.00 3.06 19.41
C GLY A 281 6.27 2.58 18.69
N THR A 282 7.43 3.07 19.13
CA THR A 282 8.74 2.71 18.54
C THR A 282 9.11 1.25 18.69
N GLU A 283 8.55 0.54 19.69
CA GLU A 283 8.80 -0.89 19.91
C GLU A 283 8.25 -1.78 18.77
N ALA A 284 7.32 -1.27 17.97
CA ALA A 284 6.79 -1.99 16.81
C ALA A 284 7.73 -1.98 15.60
N PHE A 285 8.77 -1.16 15.63
CA PHE A 285 9.70 -0.98 14.51
C PHE A 285 11.08 -1.57 14.80
N ASN A 286 11.85 -1.79 13.74
CA ASN A 286 13.27 -2.11 13.81
C ASN A 286 14.06 -0.89 14.35
N GLU A 287 15.38 -1.03 14.49
CA GLU A 287 16.26 0.03 15.01
C GLU A 287 16.23 1.32 14.18
N ASP A 288 15.83 1.25 12.91
CA ASP A 288 15.68 2.40 12.02
C ASP A 288 14.41 3.22 12.26
N ASN A 289 13.49 2.75 13.09
CA ASN A 289 12.17 3.32 13.35
C ASN A 289 11.29 3.51 12.08
N ILE A 290 11.61 2.80 11.02
CA ILE A 290 10.90 2.85 9.72
C ILE A 290 10.25 1.50 9.43
N HIS A 291 11.02 0.42 9.44
CA HIS A 291 10.55 -0.90 9.08
C HIS A 291 9.86 -1.58 10.27
N VAL A 292 8.62 -2.01 10.06
CA VAL A 292 7.86 -2.75 11.06
C VAL A 292 8.51 -4.12 11.28
N ARG A 293 8.71 -4.51 12.54
CA ARG A 293 9.26 -5.82 12.90
C ARG A 293 8.42 -6.94 12.31
N HIS A 294 9.05 -7.93 11.72
CA HIS A 294 8.37 -9.05 11.04
C HIS A 294 7.31 -9.72 11.94
N LYS A 295 7.63 -10.01 13.18
CA LYS A 295 6.70 -10.58 14.16
C LYS A 295 5.44 -9.70 14.37
N ILE A 296 5.55 -8.39 14.25
CA ILE A 296 4.41 -7.48 14.33
C ILE A 296 3.56 -7.57 13.06
N VAL A 297 4.21 -7.65 11.89
CA VAL A 297 3.51 -7.85 10.61
C VAL A 297 2.71 -9.15 10.63
N GLU A 298 3.31 -10.26 11.07
CA GLU A 298 2.62 -11.55 11.22
C GLU A 298 1.38 -11.45 12.11
N ARG A 299 1.48 -10.76 13.23
CA ARG A 299 0.35 -10.56 14.16
C ARG A 299 -0.77 -9.72 13.53
N VAL A 300 -0.41 -8.63 12.85
CA VAL A 300 -1.36 -7.76 12.14
C VAL A 300 -2.06 -8.54 11.02
N THR A 301 -1.30 -9.26 10.19
CA THR A 301 -1.84 -10.07 9.09
C THR A 301 -2.68 -11.22 9.64
N GLY A 302 -2.25 -11.87 10.73
CA GLY A 302 -3.04 -12.92 11.41
C GLY A 302 -4.37 -12.39 11.94
N HIS A 303 -4.42 -11.15 12.44
CA HIS A 303 -5.67 -10.50 12.85
C HIS A 303 -6.59 -10.22 11.65
N MET A 304 -6.03 -9.79 10.52
CA MET A 304 -6.75 -9.64 9.26
C MET A 304 -7.33 -10.97 8.76
N LEU A 305 -6.51 -12.02 8.73
CA LEU A 305 -6.94 -13.35 8.30
C LEU A 305 -8.09 -13.88 9.17
N LYS A 306 -8.02 -13.73 10.50
CA LYS A 306 -9.11 -14.14 11.38
C LYS A 306 -10.43 -13.43 11.08
N ALA A 307 -10.38 -12.18 10.61
CA ALA A 307 -11.57 -11.41 10.32
C ALA A 307 -12.14 -11.76 8.93
N TYR A 308 -11.29 -11.79 7.91
CA TYR A 308 -11.73 -11.91 6.51
C TYR A 308 -11.69 -13.35 5.95
N PHE A 309 -10.91 -14.24 6.57
CA PHE A 309 -10.78 -15.66 6.21
C PHE A 309 -10.93 -16.54 7.45
N PRO A 310 -12.12 -16.59 8.09
CA PRO A 310 -12.29 -17.21 9.43
C PRO A 310 -11.94 -18.70 9.48
N ASP A 311 -12.04 -19.41 8.37
CA ASP A 311 -11.80 -20.85 8.28
C ASP A 311 -10.40 -21.20 7.74
N ILE A 312 -9.57 -20.19 7.38
CA ILE A 312 -8.25 -20.44 6.80
C ILE A 312 -7.30 -21.07 7.84
N ARG A 313 -6.45 -21.97 7.36
CA ARG A 313 -5.40 -22.60 8.16
C ARG A 313 -4.07 -22.47 7.42
N PRO A 314 -2.95 -22.32 8.14
CA PRO A 314 -1.62 -22.37 7.54
C PRO A 314 -1.42 -23.69 6.79
N LYS A 315 -0.63 -23.66 5.71
CA LYS A 315 -0.10 -24.86 5.06
C LYS A 315 0.70 -25.68 6.07
N THR A 316 0.74 -26.99 5.91
CA THR A 316 1.52 -27.87 6.79
C THR A 316 3.02 -27.73 6.52
N GLU A 317 3.87 -27.95 7.54
CA GLU A 317 5.33 -27.71 7.51
C GLU A 317 6.12 -28.33 6.32
N GLY A 318 5.54 -29.22 5.53
CA GLY A 318 6.16 -29.75 4.32
C GLY A 318 6.06 -28.85 3.07
N GLU A 319 5.33 -27.77 3.12
CA GLU A 319 5.03 -26.87 2.00
C GLU A 319 5.71 -25.48 2.10
N PHE A 320 6.46 -25.23 3.18
CA PHE A 320 7.15 -23.95 3.40
C PHE A 320 8.37 -23.79 2.49
N ARG A 321 8.42 -22.70 1.73
CA ARG A 321 9.67 -22.23 1.10
C ARG A 321 10.41 -21.35 2.11
N THR A 322 11.65 -21.72 2.41
CA THR A 322 12.59 -20.87 3.18
C THR A 322 12.93 -19.61 2.37
N VAL A 323 12.41 -18.47 2.79
CA VAL A 323 12.89 -17.15 2.36
C VAL A 323 13.81 -16.63 3.46
N GLN A 324 15.06 -16.36 3.12
CA GLN A 324 16.05 -15.79 4.03
C GLN A 324 15.66 -14.37 4.46
N ASP A 325 16.03 -14.01 5.71
CA ASP A 325 15.78 -12.74 6.40
C ASP A 325 16.54 -11.54 5.79
N ASP A 326 16.26 -11.14 4.57
CA ASP A 326 16.85 -9.96 3.92
C ASP A 326 15.92 -8.73 3.89
N VAL A 327 15.20 -8.46 4.98
CA VAL A 327 14.16 -7.42 5.02
C VAL A 327 14.65 -6.02 5.47
N GLY A 328 15.95 -5.89 5.83
CA GLY A 328 16.47 -4.68 6.49
C GLY A 328 17.07 -3.58 5.61
N ALA A 329 17.33 -3.83 4.32
CA ALA A 329 18.14 -2.94 3.49
C ALA A 329 17.36 -2.09 2.45
N GLU A 330 16.07 -2.32 2.29
CA GLU A 330 15.33 -1.95 1.08
C GLU A 330 15.08 -0.45 0.83
N GLU A 331 15.11 0.44 1.81
CA GLU A 331 14.64 1.80 1.59
C GLU A 331 15.67 2.92 1.68
N SER A 332 16.86 2.67 2.19
CA SER A 332 17.90 3.71 2.29
C SER A 332 18.45 4.12 0.90
N ALA A 333 18.48 3.21 -0.06
CA ALA A 333 19.05 3.43 -1.39
C ALA A 333 18.05 4.10 -2.38
N ALA A 334 16.75 3.92 -2.23
CA ALA A 334 15.74 4.56 -3.08
C ALA A 334 15.57 6.07 -2.79
N ARG A 335 16.17 6.57 -1.73
CA ARG A 335 16.06 7.96 -1.22
C ARG A 335 17.34 8.81 -1.38
N ALA A 336 18.44 8.25 -1.89
CA ALA A 336 19.66 8.98 -2.21
C ALA A 336 19.65 9.50 -3.72
#